data_f071e64e5075847a75912d8a9e3f3dc1
#
_entry.id   f071e64e5075847a75912d8a9e3f3dc1
#
_cell.length_a   1.000
_cell.length_b   1.000
_cell.length_c   1.000
_cell.angle_alpha   90.00
_cell.angle_beta   90.00
_cell.angle_gamma   90.00
#
_symmetry.space_group_name_H-M   'P 1'
#
loop_
_entity.id
_entity.type
_entity.pdbx_description
1 polymer ?
#
loop_
_entity_poly.entity_id
_entity_poly.type
_entity_poly.pdbx_seq_one_letter_code
_entity_poly.pdbx_strand_id
1 'polypeptide(L)'
;PAYSTLGYMNWAGGDPLLSTFIGWPEGDFVRLLFHELAHQVVYAQGDTVFNESFATAVERLGSARWMAEHSTPEARAALATSEQRRTQWRALTRATRAELQAIYEQNQAAALDTQALAAIKSEAMQRFRANYAQLRAQWLAAMPGNTPHTQLAGYDRWVAKANNASFAAQAAYDELVPAFEALFEREGRDWPRFYDAVRQLTQLPQPERHAALRALAKTSQSLTPSKEKPGV
;
A
#
# COMPACT_ATOMS: atom_id res chain seq x y z
N PRO A 1 10.65 1.84 -12.82
CA PRO A 1 9.40 1.19 -12.53
C PRO A 1 9.39 -0.14 -13.24
N ALA A 2 9.17 -1.23 -12.50
CA ALA A 2 8.84 -2.49 -13.12
C ALA A 2 7.38 -2.35 -13.57
N TYR A 3 7.15 -2.20 -14.87
CA TYR A 3 5.82 -2.33 -15.42
C TYR A 3 5.54 -3.82 -15.54
N SER A 4 4.54 -4.31 -14.83
CA SER A 4 4.03 -5.65 -15.05
C SER A 4 3.11 -5.62 -16.26
N THR A 5 3.24 -6.62 -17.13
CA THR A 5 2.30 -6.86 -18.24
C THR A 5 1.35 -8.00 -17.91
N LEU A 6 1.40 -8.51 -16.67
CA LEU A 6 0.56 -9.63 -16.25
C LEU A 6 -0.93 -9.27 -16.43
N GLY A 7 -1.64 -10.07 -17.19
CA GLY A 7 -3.04 -9.87 -17.50
C GLY A 7 -3.38 -9.32 -18.87
N TYR A 8 -2.42 -8.80 -19.60
CA TYR A 8 -2.67 -8.18 -20.91
C TYR A 8 -2.58 -9.16 -22.09
N MET A 9 -1.85 -10.28 -21.95
CA MET A 9 -1.53 -11.18 -23.06
C MET A 9 -2.25 -12.53 -23.02
N ASN A 10 -3.38 -12.65 -22.32
CA ASN A 10 -4.15 -13.89 -22.27
C ASN A 10 -4.57 -14.39 -23.67
N TRP A 11 -4.77 -13.47 -24.63
CA TRP A 11 -5.06 -13.78 -26.03
C TRP A 11 -3.88 -14.40 -26.78
N ALA A 12 -2.64 -14.22 -26.27
CA ALA A 12 -1.40 -14.73 -26.88
C ALA A 12 -0.83 -15.97 -26.13
N GLY A 13 -1.63 -16.60 -25.26
CA GLY A 13 -1.20 -17.78 -24.50
C GLY A 13 -0.65 -17.50 -23.12
N GLY A 14 -0.75 -16.25 -22.65
CA GLY A 14 -0.35 -15.80 -21.32
C GLY A 14 0.74 -14.75 -21.33
N ASP A 15 0.94 -14.13 -20.17
CA ASP A 15 1.93 -13.09 -19.99
C ASP A 15 3.32 -13.67 -19.69
N PRO A 16 4.39 -13.17 -20.30
CA PRO A 16 5.73 -13.59 -19.97
C PRO A 16 6.13 -13.11 -18.56
N LEU A 17 6.70 -14.02 -17.77
CA LEU A 17 7.37 -13.62 -16.54
C LEU A 17 8.67 -12.92 -16.89
N LEU A 18 8.72 -11.61 -16.63
CA LEU A 18 9.89 -10.80 -16.96
C LEU A 18 11.07 -11.12 -16.02
N SER A 19 12.27 -11.13 -16.57
CA SER A 19 13.51 -11.31 -15.79
C SER A 19 13.74 -10.23 -14.73
N THR A 20 13.03 -9.12 -14.82
CA THR A 20 13.13 -7.98 -13.87
C THR A 20 12.64 -8.30 -12.48
N PHE A 21 11.77 -9.30 -12.29
CA PHE A 21 11.21 -9.66 -10.99
C PHE A 21 11.32 -11.15 -10.63
N ILE A 22 11.69 -12.03 -11.59
CA ILE A 22 11.80 -13.47 -11.31
C ILE A 22 12.90 -13.80 -10.26
N GLY A 23 13.88 -12.91 -10.11
CA GLY A 23 14.94 -13.02 -9.11
C GLY A 23 14.64 -12.30 -7.79
N TRP A 24 13.42 -11.82 -7.58
CA TRP A 24 13.06 -11.19 -6.30
C TRP A 24 12.94 -12.22 -5.17
N PRO A 25 13.07 -11.79 -3.89
CA PRO A 25 12.72 -12.64 -2.77
C PRO A 25 11.32 -13.22 -2.95
N GLU A 26 11.14 -14.49 -2.60
CA GLU A 26 9.92 -15.26 -2.82
C GLU A 26 8.65 -14.51 -2.40
N GLY A 27 8.64 -13.93 -1.20
CA GLY A 27 7.49 -13.17 -0.71
C GLY A 27 7.16 -11.94 -1.53
N ASP A 28 8.17 -11.22 -2.05
CA ASP A 28 7.96 -10.04 -2.90
C ASP A 28 7.46 -10.43 -4.29
N PHE A 29 7.94 -11.57 -4.82
CA PHE A 29 7.48 -12.12 -6.09
C PHE A 29 6.02 -12.59 -6.01
N VAL A 30 5.68 -13.35 -4.98
CA VAL A 30 4.30 -13.83 -4.74
C VAL A 30 3.33 -12.67 -4.59
N ARG A 31 3.71 -11.64 -3.87
CA ARG A 31 2.90 -10.41 -3.73
C ARG A 31 2.62 -9.76 -5.07
N LEU A 32 3.64 -9.58 -5.90
CA LEU A 32 3.46 -9.02 -7.24
C LEU A 32 2.46 -9.85 -8.05
N LEU A 33 2.59 -11.17 -8.04
CA LEU A 33 1.67 -12.05 -8.77
C LEU A 33 0.22 -11.88 -8.29
N PHE A 34 -0.03 -11.90 -6.98
CA PHE A 34 -1.39 -11.70 -6.45
C PHE A 34 -1.94 -10.32 -6.81
N HIS A 35 -1.12 -9.27 -6.79
CA HIS A 35 -1.52 -7.92 -7.16
C HIS A 35 -1.99 -7.87 -8.61
N GLU A 36 -1.13 -8.28 -9.54
CA GLU A 36 -1.41 -8.18 -10.98
C GLU A 36 -2.56 -9.10 -11.40
N LEU A 37 -2.63 -10.32 -10.86
CA LEU A 37 -3.71 -11.25 -11.16
C LEU A 37 -5.06 -10.78 -10.58
N ALA A 38 -5.07 -9.99 -9.50
CA ALA A 38 -6.30 -9.42 -8.97
C ALA A 38 -7.00 -8.52 -10.00
N HIS A 39 -6.25 -7.74 -10.77
CA HIS A 39 -6.81 -6.89 -11.83
C HIS A 39 -7.54 -7.68 -12.93
N GLN A 40 -7.22 -8.97 -13.11
CA GLN A 40 -7.94 -9.83 -14.06
C GLN A 40 -9.25 -10.38 -13.48
N VAL A 41 -9.35 -10.47 -12.15
CA VAL A 41 -10.56 -10.99 -11.49
C VAL A 41 -11.67 -9.96 -11.44
N VAL A 42 -11.32 -8.72 -11.04
CA VAL A 42 -12.25 -7.58 -10.96
C VAL A 42 -11.55 -6.29 -11.37
N TYR A 43 -12.20 -5.52 -12.22
CA TYR A 43 -11.72 -4.21 -12.63
C TYR A 43 -12.89 -3.23 -12.81
N ALA A 44 -12.85 -2.08 -12.16
CA ALA A 44 -13.80 -1.00 -12.30
C ALA A 44 -13.25 0.07 -13.24
N GLN A 45 -13.86 0.23 -14.42
CA GLN A 45 -13.39 1.19 -15.42
C GLN A 45 -13.32 2.61 -14.86
N GLY A 46 -12.16 3.26 -15.00
CA GLY A 46 -11.93 4.66 -14.58
C GLY A 46 -11.77 4.89 -13.09
N ASP A 47 -11.71 3.82 -12.26
CA ASP A 47 -11.57 3.95 -10.80
C ASP A 47 -10.25 3.34 -10.30
N THR A 48 -9.17 4.09 -10.49
CA THR A 48 -7.82 3.66 -10.07
C THR A 48 -7.75 3.40 -8.57
N VAL A 49 -8.38 4.24 -7.73
CA VAL A 49 -8.36 4.07 -6.26
C VAL A 49 -8.97 2.73 -5.85
N PHE A 50 -10.10 2.36 -6.43
CA PHE A 50 -10.75 1.08 -6.19
C PHE A 50 -9.87 -0.09 -6.66
N ASN A 51 -9.41 -0.04 -7.91
CA ASN A 51 -8.67 -1.13 -8.53
C ASN A 51 -7.36 -1.42 -7.79
N GLU A 52 -6.59 -0.38 -7.48
CA GLU A 52 -5.30 -0.53 -6.78
C GLU A 52 -5.48 -0.95 -5.32
N SER A 53 -6.49 -0.42 -4.63
CA SER A 53 -6.80 -0.85 -3.25
C SER A 53 -7.28 -2.30 -3.19
N PHE A 54 -8.09 -2.73 -4.16
CA PHE A 54 -8.52 -4.13 -4.29
C PHE A 54 -7.31 -5.04 -4.53
N ALA A 55 -6.49 -4.72 -5.53
CA ALA A 55 -5.30 -5.51 -5.85
C ALA A 55 -4.33 -5.57 -4.65
N THR A 56 -4.14 -4.47 -3.93
CA THR A 56 -3.32 -4.43 -2.71
C THR A 56 -3.90 -5.30 -1.58
N ALA A 57 -5.22 -5.34 -1.42
CA ALA A 57 -5.85 -6.23 -0.43
C ALA A 57 -5.66 -7.70 -0.80
N VAL A 58 -5.90 -8.08 -2.07
CA VAL A 58 -5.65 -9.44 -2.57
C VAL A 58 -4.18 -9.84 -2.42
N GLU A 59 -3.27 -8.92 -2.77
CA GLU A 59 -1.83 -9.09 -2.58
C GLU A 59 -1.49 -9.44 -1.14
N ARG A 60 -2.01 -8.69 -0.15
CA ARG A 60 -1.71 -8.91 1.28
C ARG A 60 -2.31 -10.21 1.79
N LEU A 61 -3.60 -10.42 1.54
CA LEU A 61 -4.33 -11.59 2.04
C LEU A 61 -3.87 -12.88 1.36
N GLY A 62 -3.73 -12.86 0.04
CA GLY A 62 -3.31 -14.01 -0.76
C GLY A 62 -1.87 -14.42 -0.48
N SER A 63 -0.95 -13.45 -0.45
CA SER A 63 0.45 -13.74 -0.15
C SER A 63 0.64 -14.25 1.28
N ALA A 64 -0.06 -13.69 2.26
CA ALA A 64 0.01 -14.17 3.64
C ALA A 64 -0.42 -15.64 3.75
N ARG A 65 -1.54 -16.01 3.10
CA ARG A 65 -2.01 -17.39 3.05
C ARG A 65 -1.02 -18.30 2.34
N TRP A 66 -0.58 -17.92 1.14
CA TRP A 66 0.35 -18.73 0.35
C TRP A 66 1.67 -18.97 1.10
N MET A 67 2.23 -17.93 1.71
CA MET A 67 3.46 -18.03 2.49
C MET A 67 3.29 -18.91 3.73
N ALA A 68 2.13 -18.90 4.38
CA ALA A 68 1.86 -19.76 5.52
C ALA A 68 1.83 -21.25 5.12
N GLU A 69 1.29 -21.54 3.94
CA GLU A 69 1.07 -22.92 3.46
C GLU A 69 2.30 -23.50 2.73
N HIS A 70 3.10 -22.68 2.02
CA HIS A 70 4.08 -23.17 1.03
C HIS A 70 5.52 -22.72 1.27
N SER A 71 5.78 -21.73 2.14
CA SER A 71 7.12 -21.19 2.30
C SER A 71 7.87 -21.77 3.51
N THR A 72 9.21 -21.59 3.51
CA THR A 72 10.06 -21.94 4.65
C THR A 72 9.89 -20.96 5.80
N PRO A 73 10.25 -21.32 7.05
CA PRO A 73 10.26 -20.38 8.18
C PRO A 73 11.10 -19.13 7.91
N GLU A 74 12.24 -19.28 7.23
CA GLU A 74 13.16 -18.19 6.89
C GLU A 74 12.52 -17.23 5.88
N ALA A 75 11.84 -17.74 4.85
CA ALA A 75 11.12 -16.91 3.87
C ALA A 75 9.96 -16.16 4.53
N ARG A 76 9.23 -16.80 5.46
CA ARG A 76 8.19 -16.11 6.26
C ARG A 76 8.76 -14.98 7.12
N ALA A 77 9.89 -15.23 7.79
CA ALA A 77 10.57 -14.19 8.60
C ALA A 77 11.05 -13.01 7.73
N ALA A 78 11.59 -13.29 6.54
CA ALA A 78 11.99 -12.28 5.58
C ALA A 78 10.79 -11.44 5.09
N LEU A 79 9.66 -12.09 4.78
CA LEU A 79 8.43 -11.39 4.42
C LEU A 79 7.92 -10.53 5.58
N ALA A 80 7.87 -11.06 6.81
CA ALA A 80 7.44 -10.29 7.98
C ALA A 80 8.29 -9.02 8.18
N THR A 81 9.60 -9.13 8.00
CA THR A 81 10.53 -7.98 8.05
C THR A 81 10.23 -6.97 6.94
N SER A 82 9.97 -7.44 5.73
CA SER A 82 9.58 -6.58 4.59
C SER A 82 8.25 -5.88 4.86
N GLU A 83 7.24 -6.58 5.39
CA GLU A 83 5.94 -6.00 5.76
C GLU A 83 6.05 -4.96 6.87
N GLN A 84 6.89 -5.21 7.88
CA GLN A 84 7.16 -4.22 8.92
C GLN A 84 7.75 -2.93 8.33
N ARG A 85 8.73 -3.05 7.43
CA ARG A 85 9.32 -1.90 6.71
C ARG A 85 8.26 -1.15 5.88
N ARG A 86 7.40 -1.86 5.16
CA ARG A 86 6.31 -1.25 4.38
C ARG A 86 5.30 -0.53 5.29
N THR A 87 5.00 -1.09 6.44
CA THR A 87 4.08 -0.48 7.43
C THR A 87 4.67 0.83 7.98
N GLN A 88 5.94 0.82 8.36
CA GLN A 88 6.64 2.02 8.83
C GLN A 88 6.74 3.08 7.73
N TRP A 89 7.04 2.65 6.50
CA TRP A 89 7.04 3.53 5.32
C TRP A 89 5.68 4.19 5.09
N ARG A 90 4.60 3.40 5.09
CA ARG A 90 3.24 3.94 4.94
C ARG A 90 2.87 4.91 6.06
N ALA A 91 3.28 4.64 7.28
CA ALA A 91 3.06 5.55 8.41
C ALA A 91 3.77 6.90 8.18
N LEU A 92 5.04 6.88 7.77
CA LEU A 92 5.81 8.07 7.45
C LEU A 92 5.18 8.89 6.31
N THR A 93 4.88 8.25 5.20
CA THR A 93 4.30 8.95 4.03
C THR A 93 2.90 9.49 4.29
N ARG A 94 2.08 8.75 5.07
CA ARG A 94 0.74 9.21 5.48
C ARG A 94 0.83 10.43 6.41
N ALA A 95 1.74 10.43 7.39
CA ALA A 95 1.97 11.56 8.28
C ALA A 95 2.41 12.81 7.51
N THR A 96 3.36 12.65 6.58
CA THR A 96 3.82 13.76 5.72
C THR A 96 2.70 14.29 4.82
N ARG A 97 1.86 13.40 4.25
CA ARG A 97 0.69 13.83 3.46
C ARG A 97 -0.27 14.66 4.31
N ALA A 98 -0.60 14.20 5.52
CA ALA A 98 -1.50 14.93 6.41
C ALA A 98 -0.94 16.32 6.77
N GLU A 99 0.36 16.42 7.03
CA GLU A 99 1.06 17.69 7.27
C GLU A 99 0.97 18.62 6.05
N LEU A 100 1.28 18.13 4.86
CA LEU A 100 1.18 18.91 3.62
C LEU A 100 -0.26 19.36 3.35
N GLN A 101 -1.25 18.51 3.58
CA GLN A 101 -2.66 18.85 3.44
C GLN A 101 -3.06 19.97 4.41
N ALA A 102 -2.67 19.87 5.69
CA ALA A 102 -2.93 20.91 6.69
C ALA A 102 -2.29 22.26 6.29
N ILE A 103 -1.08 22.27 5.73
CA ILE A 103 -0.43 23.46 5.21
C ILE A 103 -1.27 24.11 4.10
N TYR A 104 -1.84 23.34 3.18
CA TYR A 104 -2.70 23.86 2.12
C TYR A 104 -4.01 24.42 2.65
N GLU A 105 -4.66 23.73 3.58
CA GLU A 105 -5.91 24.17 4.19
C GLU A 105 -5.71 25.47 4.99
N GLN A 106 -4.64 25.56 5.76
CA GLN A 106 -4.28 26.78 6.50
C GLN A 106 -3.95 27.94 5.55
N ASN A 107 -3.26 27.68 4.44
CA ASN A 107 -2.97 28.71 3.45
C ASN A 107 -4.24 29.25 2.78
N GLN A 108 -5.23 28.40 2.49
CA GLN A 108 -6.51 28.86 1.95
C GLN A 108 -7.21 29.82 2.91
N ALA A 109 -7.10 29.60 4.23
CA ALA A 109 -7.68 30.48 5.26
C ALA A 109 -6.87 31.75 5.50
N ALA A 110 -5.54 31.68 5.44
CA ALA A 110 -4.63 32.76 5.82
C ALA A 110 -4.14 33.61 4.62
N ALA A 111 -4.44 33.19 3.38
CA ALA A 111 -4.00 33.84 2.14
C ALA A 111 -2.49 34.22 2.14
N LEU A 112 -1.65 33.28 2.57
CA LEU A 112 -0.20 33.48 2.59
C LEU A 112 0.33 33.74 1.17
N ASP A 113 1.38 34.56 1.10
CA ASP A 113 2.06 34.76 -0.17
C ASP A 113 2.75 33.50 -0.65
N THR A 114 3.06 33.47 -1.95
CA THR A 114 3.64 32.28 -2.60
C THR A 114 5.00 31.89 -2.01
N GLN A 115 5.80 32.85 -1.56
CA GLN A 115 7.14 32.60 -1.00
C GLN A 115 7.03 31.99 0.40
N ALA A 116 6.16 32.51 1.26
CA ALA A 116 5.91 31.95 2.59
C ALA A 116 5.38 30.50 2.50
N LEU A 117 4.44 30.26 1.60
CA LEU A 117 3.92 28.91 1.36
C LEU A 117 5.00 27.94 0.86
N ALA A 118 5.88 28.39 -0.04
CA ALA A 118 6.98 27.58 -0.56
C ALA A 118 7.98 27.23 0.55
N ALA A 119 8.28 28.17 1.46
CA ALA A 119 9.18 27.94 2.60
C ALA A 119 8.60 26.85 3.54
N ILE A 120 7.34 26.98 3.95
CA ILE A 120 6.68 26.01 4.85
C ILE A 120 6.64 24.59 4.23
N LYS A 121 6.34 24.49 2.94
CA LYS A 121 6.39 23.20 2.21
C LYS A 121 7.79 22.63 2.16
N SER A 122 8.81 23.47 1.94
CA SER A 122 10.21 23.06 1.92
C SER A 122 10.63 22.46 3.27
N GLU A 123 10.23 23.07 4.36
CA GLU A 123 10.47 22.57 5.72
C GLU A 123 9.78 21.23 5.97
N ALA A 124 8.52 21.06 5.57
CA ALA A 124 7.81 19.78 5.68
C ALA A 124 8.54 18.67 4.91
N MET A 125 9.04 18.96 3.69
CA MET A 125 9.81 18.04 2.89
C MET A 125 11.19 17.73 3.49
N GLN A 126 11.82 18.68 4.16
CA GLN A 126 13.08 18.45 4.91
C GLN A 126 12.83 17.52 6.10
N ARG A 127 11.77 17.74 6.89
CA ARG A 127 11.35 16.84 7.98
C ARG A 127 11.09 15.43 7.48
N PHE A 128 10.38 15.29 6.38
CA PHE A 128 10.17 13.98 5.75
C PHE A 128 11.48 13.26 5.44
N ARG A 129 12.43 13.94 4.79
CA ARG A 129 13.74 13.35 4.46
C ARG A 129 14.55 12.99 5.71
N ALA A 130 14.52 13.83 6.75
CA ALA A 130 15.19 13.56 8.02
C ALA A 130 14.58 12.33 8.72
N ASN A 131 13.25 12.24 8.79
CA ASN A 131 12.54 11.10 9.36
C ASN A 131 12.82 9.80 8.59
N TYR A 132 12.88 9.89 7.25
CA TYR A 132 13.27 8.75 6.43
C TYR A 132 14.71 8.31 6.70
N ALA A 133 15.66 9.24 6.85
CA ALA A 133 17.04 8.92 7.14
C ALA A 133 17.17 8.16 8.49
N GLN A 134 16.42 8.57 9.51
CA GLN A 134 16.35 7.86 10.79
C GLN A 134 15.76 6.45 10.64
N LEU A 135 14.64 6.34 9.93
CA LEU A 135 13.99 5.06 9.68
C LEU A 135 14.89 4.11 8.88
N ARG A 136 15.57 4.63 7.85
CA ARG A 136 16.56 3.89 7.07
C ARG A 136 17.73 3.38 7.90
N ALA A 137 18.25 4.20 8.82
CA ALA A 137 19.32 3.80 9.72
C ALA A 137 18.87 2.65 10.66
N GLN A 138 17.63 2.71 11.17
CA GLN A 138 17.05 1.62 11.98
C GLN A 138 16.94 0.33 11.15
N TRP A 139 16.49 0.41 9.90
CA TRP A 139 16.40 -0.76 9.02
C TRP A 139 17.76 -1.37 8.74
N LEU A 140 18.78 -0.54 8.47
CA LEU A 140 20.16 -1.01 8.25
C LEU A 140 20.74 -1.69 9.49
N ALA A 141 20.52 -1.13 10.67
CA ALA A 141 20.98 -1.73 11.92
C ALA A 141 20.32 -3.09 12.24
N ALA A 142 19.08 -3.30 11.76
CA ALA A 142 18.36 -4.55 11.93
C ALA A 142 18.64 -5.59 10.82
N MET A 143 19.35 -5.22 9.75
CA MET A 143 19.70 -6.14 8.68
C MET A 143 20.89 -7.04 9.06
N PRO A 144 20.86 -8.33 8.72
CA PRO A 144 22.06 -9.17 8.78
C PRO A 144 23.21 -8.57 7.96
N GLY A 145 24.44 -8.66 8.45
CA GLY A 145 25.60 -7.98 7.85
C GLY A 145 25.93 -8.36 6.40
N ASN A 146 25.39 -9.48 5.91
CA ASN A 146 25.54 -9.92 4.53
C ASN A 146 24.35 -9.52 3.62
N THR A 147 23.38 -8.76 4.14
CA THR A 147 22.20 -8.34 3.36
C THR A 147 22.57 -7.17 2.44
N PRO A 148 22.32 -7.26 1.14
CA PRO A 148 22.60 -6.15 0.22
C PRO A 148 21.75 -4.92 0.56
N HIS A 149 22.40 -3.76 0.76
CA HIS A 149 21.72 -2.48 0.98
C HIS A 149 20.84 -2.05 -0.20
N THR A 150 20.99 -2.69 -1.35
CA THR A 150 20.17 -2.50 -2.55
C THR A 150 18.68 -2.79 -2.32
N GLN A 151 18.33 -3.57 -1.27
CA GLN A 151 16.93 -3.78 -0.88
C GLN A 151 16.21 -2.47 -0.51
N LEU A 152 16.94 -1.44 -0.09
CA LEU A 152 16.37 -0.14 0.24
C LEU A 152 16.37 0.84 -0.94
N ALA A 153 17.01 0.51 -2.05
CA ALA A 153 17.18 1.40 -3.20
C ALA A 153 15.85 1.91 -3.79
N GLY A 154 14.77 1.14 -3.66
CA GLY A 154 13.42 1.56 -4.07
C GLY A 154 12.92 2.76 -3.26
N TYR A 155 13.05 2.68 -1.94
CA TYR A 155 12.70 3.76 -1.02
C TYR A 155 13.61 4.97 -1.23
N ASP A 156 14.93 4.77 -1.33
CA ASP A 156 15.91 5.84 -1.57
C ASP A 156 15.57 6.63 -2.84
N ARG A 157 15.28 5.94 -3.95
CA ARG A 157 14.87 6.57 -5.22
C ARG A 157 13.56 7.34 -5.11
N TRP A 158 12.59 6.77 -4.37
CA TRP A 158 11.31 7.44 -4.18
C TRP A 158 11.49 8.73 -3.38
N VAL A 159 12.24 8.70 -2.26
CA VAL A 159 12.51 9.87 -1.40
C VAL A 159 13.25 10.96 -2.16
N ALA A 160 14.23 10.59 -2.99
CA ALA A 160 14.98 11.54 -3.81
C ALA A 160 14.08 12.32 -4.80
N LYS A 161 13.01 11.69 -5.30
CA LYS A 161 12.08 12.27 -6.28
C LYS A 161 10.76 12.76 -5.67
N ALA A 162 10.57 12.57 -4.37
CA ALA A 162 9.31 12.86 -3.68
C ALA A 162 8.90 14.33 -3.82
N ASN A 163 7.64 14.51 -4.16
CA ASN A 163 6.94 15.79 -4.21
C ASN A 163 5.47 15.59 -3.79
N ASN A 164 4.70 16.67 -3.72
CA ASN A 164 3.29 16.60 -3.28
C ASN A 164 2.46 15.57 -4.07
N ALA A 165 2.66 15.49 -5.39
CA ALA A 165 1.95 14.53 -6.24
C ALA A 165 2.32 13.09 -5.89
N SER A 166 3.56 12.83 -5.47
CA SER A 166 4.01 11.49 -5.05
C SER A 166 3.22 10.99 -3.83
N PHE A 167 2.97 11.86 -2.84
CA PHE A 167 2.18 11.50 -1.65
C PHE A 167 0.69 11.31 -1.98
N ALA A 168 0.13 12.13 -2.88
CA ALA A 168 -1.24 11.99 -3.33
C ALA A 168 -1.44 10.67 -4.09
N ALA A 169 -0.53 10.33 -5.01
CA ALA A 169 -0.58 9.08 -5.75
C ALA A 169 -0.51 7.86 -4.82
N GLN A 170 0.45 7.85 -3.86
CA GLN A 170 0.59 6.73 -2.94
C GLN A 170 -0.65 6.53 -2.05
N ALA A 171 -1.33 7.61 -1.68
CA ALA A 171 -2.53 7.50 -0.86
C ALA A 171 -3.68 6.78 -1.58
N ALA A 172 -3.79 6.95 -2.90
CA ALA A 172 -4.81 6.27 -3.70
C ALA A 172 -4.70 4.74 -3.62
N TYR A 173 -3.47 4.21 -3.50
CA TYR A 173 -3.24 2.76 -3.37
C TYR A 173 -3.63 2.18 -2.01
N ASP A 174 -3.64 2.99 -0.95
CA ASP A 174 -3.88 2.51 0.43
C ASP A 174 -5.25 2.87 0.99
N GLU A 175 -6.01 3.77 0.34
CA GLU A 175 -7.21 4.40 0.91
C GLU A 175 -8.31 3.40 1.26
N LEU A 176 -8.63 2.48 0.36
CA LEU A 176 -9.73 1.54 0.52
C LEU A 176 -9.27 0.13 0.93
N VAL A 177 -7.97 -0.10 1.09
CA VAL A 177 -7.44 -1.43 1.46
C VAL A 177 -8.07 -1.97 2.76
N PRO A 178 -8.18 -1.20 3.87
CA PRO A 178 -8.82 -1.70 5.07
C PRO A 178 -10.29 -2.10 4.88
N ALA A 179 -10.97 -1.46 3.93
CA ALA A 179 -12.36 -1.79 3.60
C ALA A 179 -12.47 -3.13 2.85
N PHE A 180 -11.55 -3.41 1.94
CA PHE A 180 -11.49 -4.70 1.27
C PHE A 180 -11.06 -5.84 2.21
N GLU A 181 -10.13 -5.58 3.12
CA GLU A 181 -9.77 -6.53 4.17
C GLU A 181 -10.97 -6.83 5.08
N ALA A 182 -11.74 -5.81 5.49
CA ALA A 182 -12.98 -5.98 6.24
C ALA A 182 -14.07 -6.73 5.45
N LEU A 183 -14.17 -6.47 4.14
CA LEU A 183 -15.08 -7.21 3.26
C LEU A 183 -14.72 -8.70 3.19
N PHE A 184 -13.43 -9.02 3.08
CA PHE A 184 -12.96 -10.40 3.08
C PHE A 184 -13.31 -11.13 4.38
N GLU A 185 -13.13 -10.49 5.54
CA GLU A 185 -13.56 -11.04 6.83
C GLU A 185 -15.08 -11.25 6.89
N ARG A 186 -15.86 -10.27 6.42
CA ARG A 186 -17.33 -10.36 6.38
C ARG A 186 -17.81 -11.53 5.51
N GLU A 187 -17.14 -11.81 4.41
CA GLU A 187 -17.46 -12.93 3.53
C GLU A 187 -16.92 -14.28 4.05
N GLY A 188 -16.46 -14.34 5.30
CA GLY A 188 -15.99 -15.56 5.96
C GLY A 188 -14.63 -16.03 5.46
N ARG A 189 -13.81 -15.13 4.95
CA ARG A 189 -12.51 -15.42 4.31
C ARG A 189 -12.61 -16.38 3.12
N ASP A 190 -13.75 -16.41 2.49
CA ASP A 190 -14.03 -17.20 1.29
C ASP A 190 -13.75 -16.39 0.03
N TRP A 191 -12.79 -16.81 -0.78
CA TRP A 191 -12.34 -16.06 -1.95
C TRP A 191 -13.44 -15.91 -3.03
N PRO A 192 -14.17 -16.95 -3.42
CA PRO A 192 -15.28 -16.83 -4.36
C PRO A 192 -16.31 -15.79 -3.89
N ARG A 193 -16.79 -15.88 -2.65
CA ARG A 193 -17.77 -14.95 -2.08
C ARG A 193 -17.23 -13.53 -2.03
N PHE A 194 -15.97 -13.36 -1.64
CA PHE A 194 -15.31 -12.05 -1.63
C PHE A 194 -15.27 -11.44 -3.04
N TYR A 195 -14.83 -12.20 -4.04
CA TYR A 195 -14.79 -11.69 -5.42
C TYR A 195 -16.18 -11.35 -5.95
N ASP A 196 -17.21 -12.12 -5.62
CA ASP A 196 -18.59 -11.81 -6.01
C ASP A 196 -19.10 -10.52 -5.35
N ALA A 197 -18.79 -10.32 -4.07
CA ALA A 197 -19.10 -9.07 -3.36
C ALA A 197 -18.38 -7.86 -3.98
N VAL A 198 -17.11 -8.03 -4.36
CA VAL A 198 -16.35 -6.96 -5.04
C VAL A 198 -16.93 -6.68 -6.45
N ARG A 199 -17.34 -7.70 -7.22
CA ARG A 199 -18.02 -7.51 -8.51
C ARG A 199 -19.34 -6.75 -8.35
N GLN A 200 -20.11 -7.03 -7.30
CA GLN A 200 -21.33 -6.26 -7.01
C GLN A 200 -21.03 -4.78 -6.79
N LEU A 201 -19.95 -4.45 -6.09
CA LEU A 201 -19.53 -3.06 -5.90
C LEU A 201 -19.20 -2.37 -7.23
N THR A 202 -18.65 -3.07 -8.22
CA THR A 202 -18.35 -2.45 -9.54
C THR A 202 -19.60 -2.02 -10.30
N GLN A 203 -20.79 -2.53 -9.96
CA GLN A 203 -22.05 -2.12 -10.56
C GLN A 203 -22.56 -0.78 -10.04
N LEU A 204 -22.04 -0.31 -8.91
CA LEU A 204 -22.41 0.99 -8.34
C LEU A 204 -21.64 2.13 -9.03
N PRO A 205 -22.21 3.34 -9.10
CA PRO A 205 -21.45 4.53 -9.43
C PRO A 205 -20.27 4.71 -8.47
N GLN A 206 -19.17 5.30 -8.96
CA GLN A 206 -17.94 5.46 -8.17
C GLN A 206 -18.15 6.09 -6.78
N PRO A 207 -18.92 7.18 -6.60
CA PRO A 207 -19.13 7.77 -5.29
C PRO A 207 -19.84 6.82 -4.31
N GLU A 208 -20.84 6.07 -4.79
CA GLU A 208 -21.59 5.11 -3.98
C GLU A 208 -20.74 3.90 -3.60
N ARG A 209 -19.96 3.40 -4.55
CA ARG A 209 -18.99 2.32 -4.35
C ARG A 209 -17.98 2.68 -3.25
N HIS A 210 -17.38 3.87 -3.31
CA HIS A 210 -16.45 4.35 -2.30
C HIS A 210 -17.13 4.58 -0.94
N ALA A 211 -18.37 5.09 -0.93
CA ALA A 211 -19.12 5.27 0.31
C ALA A 211 -19.42 3.93 0.99
N ALA A 212 -19.84 2.91 0.23
CA ALA A 212 -20.08 1.57 0.73
C ALA A 212 -18.82 0.95 1.35
N LEU A 213 -17.68 1.07 0.67
CA LEU A 213 -16.39 0.59 1.20
C LEU A 213 -15.97 1.33 2.47
N ARG A 214 -16.07 2.67 2.51
CA ARG A 214 -15.73 3.43 3.72
C ARG A 214 -16.62 3.09 4.91
N ALA A 215 -17.89 2.76 4.69
CA ALA A 215 -18.79 2.28 5.74
C ALA A 215 -18.32 0.96 6.34
N LEU A 216 -17.88 -0.01 5.50
CA LEU A 216 -17.32 -1.28 5.96
C LEU A 216 -16.08 -1.09 6.85
N ALA A 217 -15.16 -0.22 6.44
CA ALA A 217 -13.95 0.05 7.22
C ALA A 217 -14.26 0.62 8.61
N LYS A 218 -15.25 1.52 8.73
CA LYS A 218 -15.68 2.10 10.02
C LYS A 218 -16.28 1.04 10.94
N THR A 219 -17.13 0.17 10.42
CA THR A 219 -17.77 -0.90 11.19
C THR A 219 -16.72 -1.87 11.74
N SER A 220 -15.73 -2.24 10.97
CA SER A 220 -14.64 -3.13 11.41
C SER A 220 -13.79 -2.51 12.53
N GLN A 221 -13.51 -1.20 12.45
CA GLN A 221 -12.73 -0.50 13.48
C GLN A 221 -13.50 -0.40 14.83
N SER A 222 -14.82 -0.26 14.79
CA SER A 222 -15.65 -0.19 16.02
C SER A 222 -15.79 -1.55 16.72
N LEU A 223 -15.58 -2.65 16.03
CA LEU A 223 -15.65 -4.00 16.58
C LEU A 223 -14.31 -4.50 17.17
N THR A 224 -13.21 -3.77 16.97
CA THR A 224 -11.92 -4.10 17.55
C THR A 224 -11.82 -3.40 18.91
N PRO A 225 -11.92 -4.10 20.06
CA PRO A 225 -11.80 -3.46 21.37
C PRO A 225 -10.42 -2.84 21.49
N SER A 226 -10.38 -1.59 21.97
CA SER A 226 -9.13 -0.92 22.36
C SER A 226 -8.36 -1.86 23.27
N LYS A 227 -7.16 -2.28 22.88
CA LYS A 227 -6.23 -2.94 23.81
C LYS A 227 -5.99 -1.96 24.93
N GLU A 228 -6.63 -2.21 26.08
CA GLU A 228 -6.31 -1.52 27.32
C GLU A 228 -4.81 -1.56 27.54
N LYS A 229 -4.23 -0.40 27.78
CA LYS A 229 -2.87 -0.30 28.28
C LYS A 229 -2.83 -1.07 29.60
N PRO A 230 -1.90 -2.01 29.83
CA PRO A 230 -1.70 -2.52 31.16
C PRO A 230 -1.30 -1.34 32.05
N GLY A 231 -2.12 -1.12 33.08
CA GLY A 231 -1.86 -0.14 34.12
C GLY A 231 -0.53 -0.42 34.80
N VAL A 232 0.13 0.66 35.17
CA VAL A 232 1.37 0.78 35.95
C VAL A 232 1.30 -0.02 37.23
#